data_40a5ee9290b2acbd52b3b8e8013161a2
#
_entry.id   40a5ee9290b2acbd52b3b8e8013161a2
#
_cell.length_a   1.000
_cell.length_b   1.000
_cell.length_c   1.000
_cell.angle_alpha   90.00
_cell.angle_beta   90.00
_cell.angle_gamma   90.00
#
_symmetry.space_group_name_H-M   'P 1'
#
loop_
_entity.id
_entity.type
_entity.pdbx_description
1 polymer ?
#
loop_
_entity_poly.entity_id
_entity_poly.type
_entity_poly.pdbx_seq_one_letter_code
_entity_poly.pdbx_strand_id
1 'polypeptide(L)'
;KKLEAMGELDNTYVFYTADHGMAIGRHGLQGKQNLYEHTWRVPFFAKGPGIKPGTRALGNVYLLDVMATFCDLAGFKPPASCEGISFKPVLMGKKDTVRDVLYGVYCGGTKPGMRSVRKGDWKLIKYDVINGTVRETQLFNLKDNPHEYLKQNHASAVKSQSGAKPKPNQRNLAKDPKHAGKLKEMEALLLSEMKRLDDPYRLWDQEAK
;
A
#
# COMPACT_ATOMS: atom_id res chain seq x y z
N LYS A 1 -29.89 -7.80 -7.69
CA LYS A 1 -31.33 -7.74 -8.08
C LYS A 1 -31.51 -7.61 -9.60
N LYS A 2 -30.98 -6.54 -10.28
CA LYS A 2 -31.20 -6.38 -11.74
C LYS A 2 -30.54 -7.47 -12.56
N LEU A 3 -29.25 -7.76 -12.34
CA LEU A 3 -28.51 -8.85 -12.99
C LEU A 3 -29.14 -10.23 -12.72
N GLU A 4 -29.59 -10.44 -11.50
CA GLU A 4 -30.28 -11.67 -11.08
C GLU A 4 -31.61 -11.84 -11.83
N ALA A 5 -32.42 -10.77 -11.92
CA ALA A 5 -33.67 -10.78 -12.67
C ALA A 5 -33.49 -10.97 -14.20
N MET A 6 -32.29 -10.64 -14.72
CA MET A 6 -31.91 -10.87 -16.12
C MET A 6 -31.32 -12.28 -16.36
N GLY A 7 -31.07 -13.06 -15.29
CA GLY A 7 -30.36 -14.34 -15.38
C GLY A 7 -28.85 -14.25 -15.65
N GLU A 8 -28.28 -13.04 -15.54
CA GLU A 8 -26.87 -12.77 -15.90
C GLU A 8 -25.92 -12.75 -14.70
N LEU A 9 -26.43 -12.90 -13.47
CA LEU A 9 -25.62 -12.75 -12.26
C LEU A 9 -24.50 -13.78 -12.19
N ASP A 10 -24.75 -15.01 -12.60
CA ASP A 10 -23.78 -16.11 -12.55
C ASP A 10 -22.77 -16.08 -13.70
N ASN A 11 -23.01 -15.24 -14.71
CA ASN A 11 -22.11 -14.97 -15.83
C ASN A 11 -21.43 -13.59 -15.72
N THR A 12 -21.49 -12.96 -14.56
CA THR A 12 -20.97 -11.60 -14.36
C THR A 12 -19.94 -11.55 -13.25
N TYR A 13 -18.79 -10.94 -13.53
CA TYR A 13 -17.84 -10.53 -12.49
C TYR A 13 -18.23 -9.18 -11.91
N VAL A 14 -18.34 -9.11 -10.61
CA VAL A 14 -18.64 -7.88 -9.85
C VAL A 14 -17.44 -7.56 -8.97
N PHE A 15 -16.90 -6.36 -9.10
CA PHE A 15 -15.80 -5.86 -8.29
C PHE A 15 -16.22 -4.61 -7.53
N TYR A 16 -15.76 -4.49 -6.30
CA TYR A 16 -15.92 -3.30 -5.49
C TYR A 16 -14.56 -2.92 -4.89
N THR A 17 -14.14 -1.70 -5.12
CA THR A 17 -12.90 -1.14 -4.57
C THR A 17 -13.01 0.38 -4.45
N ALA A 18 -11.95 1.04 -4.00
CA ALA A 18 -11.79 2.49 -4.00
C ALA A 18 -10.44 2.85 -4.65
N ASP A 19 -10.33 4.06 -5.16
CA ASP A 19 -9.08 4.60 -5.73
C ASP A 19 -8.01 4.84 -4.64
N HIS A 20 -8.42 5.31 -3.48
CA HIS A 20 -7.59 5.54 -2.30
C HIS A 20 -8.46 5.56 -1.04
N GLY A 21 -7.81 5.46 0.12
CA GLY A 21 -8.42 5.78 1.40
C GLY A 21 -8.23 7.26 1.77
N MET A 22 -8.53 7.63 3.01
CA MET A 22 -8.48 9.01 3.47
C MET A 22 -8.00 9.11 4.91
N ALA A 23 -7.14 10.09 5.18
CA ALA A 23 -6.83 10.53 6.53
C ALA A 23 -7.91 11.49 7.01
N ILE A 24 -8.55 11.14 8.11
CA ILE A 24 -9.53 11.98 8.81
C ILE A 24 -8.98 12.20 10.23
N GLY A 25 -7.97 13.08 10.34
CA GLY A 25 -7.27 13.38 11.59
C GLY A 25 -6.17 12.38 11.98
N ARG A 26 -6.06 11.21 11.32
CA ARG A 26 -4.99 10.25 11.63
C ARG A 26 -3.63 10.84 11.27
N HIS A 27 -2.64 10.68 12.14
CA HIS A 27 -1.31 11.31 12.06
C HIS A 27 -1.33 12.84 11.97
N GLY A 28 -2.43 13.51 12.40
CA GLY A 28 -2.64 14.93 12.20
C GLY A 28 -2.90 15.33 10.76
N LEU A 29 -3.15 14.36 9.87
CA LEU A 29 -3.36 14.57 8.45
C LEU A 29 -4.84 14.62 8.08
N GLN A 30 -5.15 15.35 7.01
CA GLN A 30 -6.42 15.33 6.32
C GLN A 30 -6.18 15.05 4.83
N GLY A 31 -7.17 14.37 4.20
CA GLY A 31 -7.08 14.04 2.78
C GLY A 31 -6.27 12.79 2.49
N LYS A 32 -5.70 12.72 1.29
CA LYS A 32 -5.16 11.49 0.70
C LYS A 32 -3.66 11.55 0.35
N GLN A 33 -3.02 12.68 0.57
CA GLN A 33 -1.64 12.95 0.14
C GLN A 33 -0.61 12.36 1.11
N ASN A 34 -0.68 11.04 1.29
CA ASN A 34 0.28 10.30 2.13
C ASN A 34 0.36 8.82 1.70
N LEU A 35 1.34 8.10 2.24
CA LEU A 35 1.58 6.69 1.93
C LEU A 35 1.29 5.75 3.11
N TYR A 36 0.54 6.19 4.12
CA TYR A 36 0.09 5.31 5.21
C TYR A 36 -1.01 4.35 4.75
N GLU A 37 -1.18 3.24 5.48
CA GLU A 37 -2.17 2.21 5.15
C GLU A 37 -3.61 2.74 5.05
N HIS A 38 -3.98 3.74 5.85
CA HIS A 38 -5.32 4.32 5.79
C HIS A 38 -5.63 5.06 4.47
N THR A 39 -4.60 5.42 3.70
CA THR A 39 -4.74 6.01 2.37
C THR A 39 -4.42 5.01 1.28
N TRP A 40 -3.41 4.18 1.50
CA TRP A 40 -2.85 3.30 0.48
C TRP A 40 -3.57 1.96 0.38
N ARG A 41 -4.06 1.43 1.51
CA ARG A 41 -4.78 0.16 1.57
C ARG A 41 -6.28 0.38 1.46
N VAL A 42 -6.84 0.05 0.30
CA VAL A 42 -8.27 0.14 0.03
C VAL A 42 -8.97 -1.23 0.14
N PRO A 43 -10.28 -1.27 0.39
CA PRO A 43 -11.04 -2.50 0.30
C PRO A 43 -11.06 -3.02 -1.13
N PHE A 44 -11.06 -4.35 -1.28
CA PHE A 44 -11.26 -5.00 -2.56
C PHE A 44 -12.14 -6.24 -2.38
N PHE A 45 -13.28 -6.26 -3.04
CA PHE A 45 -14.19 -7.39 -3.06
C PHE A 45 -14.46 -7.83 -4.49
N ALA A 46 -14.53 -9.13 -4.71
CA ALA A 46 -14.82 -9.71 -6.01
C ALA A 46 -15.81 -10.85 -5.87
N LYS A 47 -16.76 -10.93 -6.81
CA LYS A 47 -17.67 -12.05 -7.01
C LYS A 47 -17.72 -12.36 -8.50
N GLY A 48 -17.84 -13.63 -8.87
CA GLY A 48 -18.07 -14.03 -10.26
C GLY A 48 -17.75 -15.50 -10.51
N PRO A 49 -17.84 -15.93 -11.76
CA PRO A 49 -17.59 -17.31 -12.14
C PRO A 49 -16.22 -17.81 -11.67
N GLY A 50 -16.18 -18.96 -11.00
CA GLY A 50 -14.96 -19.57 -10.50
C GLY A 50 -14.36 -18.96 -9.22
N ILE A 51 -14.90 -17.85 -8.72
CA ILE A 51 -14.48 -17.25 -7.43
C ILE A 51 -15.23 -17.95 -6.30
N LYS A 52 -14.49 -18.64 -5.41
CA LYS A 52 -15.08 -19.34 -4.28
C LYS A 52 -15.66 -18.34 -3.26
N PRO A 53 -16.95 -18.42 -2.91
CA PRO A 53 -17.57 -17.54 -1.94
C PRO A 53 -16.93 -17.66 -0.53
N GLY A 54 -16.92 -16.55 0.21
CA GLY A 54 -16.47 -16.51 1.60
C GLY A 54 -14.96 -16.67 1.79
N THR A 55 -14.16 -16.67 0.71
CA THR A 55 -12.70 -16.75 0.79
C THR A 55 -12.08 -15.38 1.02
N ARG A 56 -10.88 -15.37 1.62
CA ARG A 56 -10.06 -14.18 1.81
C ARG A 56 -8.65 -14.46 1.32
N ALA A 57 -8.20 -13.70 0.33
CA ALA A 57 -6.82 -13.69 -0.10
C ALA A 57 -6.01 -12.63 0.66
N LEU A 58 -4.80 -12.96 1.07
CA LEU A 58 -3.91 -12.07 1.83
C LEU A 58 -2.81 -11.47 0.98
N GLY A 59 -2.73 -11.85 -0.30
CA GLY A 59 -1.72 -11.37 -1.24
C GLY A 59 -1.88 -9.89 -1.58
N ASN A 60 -0.77 -9.27 -1.92
CA ASN A 60 -0.75 -7.88 -2.36
C ASN A 60 -1.15 -7.76 -3.83
N VAL A 61 -1.96 -6.74 -4.13
CA VAL A 61 -2.34 -6.33 -5.49
C VAL A 61 -2.30 -4.80 -5.58
N TYR A 62 -2.09 -4.28 -6.78
CA TYR A 62 -2.30 -2.86 -7.07
C TYR A 62 -3.63 -2.64 -7.78
N LEU A 63 -4.21 -1.45 -7.69
CA LEU A 63 -5.29 -1.04 -8.59
C LEU A 63 -4.85 -1.05 -10.05
N LEU A 64 -3.58 -0.81 -10.32
CA LEU A 64 -2.92 -0.98 -11.62
C LEU A 64 -3.15 -2.39 -12.22
N ASP A 65 -3.26 -3.41 -11.36
CA ASP A 65 -3.44 -4.81 -11.76
C ASP A 65 -4.87 -5.13 -12.22
N VAL A 66 -5.82 -4.26 -11.95
CA VAL A 66 -7.25 -4.46 -12.26
C VAL A 66 -7.48 -4.57 -13.75
N MET A 67 -6.86 -3.69 -14.57
CA MET A 67 -6.98 -3.75 -16.03
C MET A 67 -6.48 -5.09 -16.59
N ALA A 68 -5.27 -5.50 -16.20
CA ALA A 68 -4.71 -6.79 -16.64
C ALA A 68 -5.59 -7.97 -16.21
N THR A 69 -6.18 -7.89 -15.01
CA THR A 69 -7.07 -8.93 -14.48
C THR A 69 -8.38 -8.99 -15.26
N PHE A 70 -8.97 -7.86 -15.59
CA PHE A 70 -10.21 -7.82 -16.39
C PHE A 70 -10.00 -8.37 -17.79
N CYS A 71 -8.91 -8.00 -18.43
CA CYS A 71 -8.54 -8.58 -19.73
C CYS A 71 -8.41 -10.10 -19.66
N ASP A 72 -7.68 -10.61 -18.66
CA ASP A 72 -7.46 -12.04 -18.45
C ASP A 72 -8.77 -12.79 -18.12
N LEU A 73 -9.66 -12.21 -17.32
CA LEU A 73 -10.97 -12.80 -17.03
C LEU A 73 -11.86 -12.86 -18.28
N ALA A 74 -11.78 -11.85 -19.13
CA ALA A 74 -12.55 -11.75 -20.38
C ALA A 74 -11.89 -12.49 -21.57
N GLY A 75 -10.71 -13.09 -21.36
CA GLY A 75 -9.99 -13.83 -22.41
C GLY A 75 -9.24 -12.93 -23.41
N PHE A 76 -8.98 -11.68 -23.07
CA PHE A 76 -8.21 -10.73 -23.88
C PHE A 76 -6.78 -10.57 -23.38
N LYS A 77 -5.88 -10.16 -24.26
CA LYS A 77 -4.56 -9.66 -23.88
C LYS A 77 -4.67 -8.21 -23.45
N PRO A 78 -4.04 -7.79 -22.32
CA PRO A 78 -3.99 -6.39 -21.97
C PRO A 78 -3.18 -5.60 -23.01
N PRO A 79 -3.43 -4.29 -23.16
CA PRO A 79 -2.61 -3.40 -24.00
C PRO A 79 -1.14 -3.47 -23.62
N ALA A 80 -0.23 -3.26 -24.59
CA ALA A 80 1.22 -3.26 -24.34
C ALA A 80 1.67 -2.20 -23.32
N SER A 81 0.92 -1.11 -23.16
CA SER A 81 1.14 -0.08 -22.15
C SER A 81 0.65 -0.45 -20.74
N CYS A 82 0.01 -1.61 -20.56
CA CYS A 82 -0.47 -2.06 -19.27
C CYS A 82 0.68 -2.68 -18.47
N GLU A 83 1.10 -2.02 -17.40
CA GLU A 83 2.14 -2.49 -16.48
C GLU A 83 1.60 -3.39 -15.36
N GLY A 84 0.28 -3.58 -15.32
CA GLY A 84 -0.38 -4.43 -14.31
C GLY A 84 -0.12 -5.91 -14.51
N ILE A 85 -0.20 -6.66 -13.43
CA ILE A 85 -0.12 -8.12 -13.41
C ILE A 85 -1.49 -8.69 -13.07
N SER A 86 -2.03 -9.60 -13.89
CA SER A 86 -3.30 -10.25 -13.59
C SER A 86 -3.23 -11.02 -12.26
N PHE A 87 -4.15 -10.70 -11.34
CA PHE A 87 -4.36 -11.46 -10.11
C PHE A 87 -5.54 -12.45 -10.21
N LYS A 88 -6.00 -12.78 -11.43
CA LYS A 88 -6.95 -13.88 -11.66
C LYS A 88 -6.56 -15.18 -10.95
N PRO A 89 -5.28 -15.62 -10.92
CA PRO A 89 -4.90 -16.81 -10.17
C PRO A 89 -5.18 -16.72 -8.67
N VAL A 90 -5.11 -15.52 -8.08
CA VAL A 90 -5.45 -15.29 -6.67
C VAL A 90 -6.97 -15.34 -6.47
N LEU A 91 -7.74 -14.73 -7.36
CA LEU A 91 -9.21 -14.80 -7.32
C LEU A 91 -9.73 -16.23 -7.43
N MET A 92 -9.08 -17.05 -8.24
CA MET A 92 -9.43 -18.47 -8.44
C MET A 92 -8.83 -19.40 -7.38
N GLY A 93 -8.16 -18.88 -6.35
CA GLY A 93 -7.53 -19.68 -5.29
C GLY A 93 -6.37 -20.56 -5.73
N LYS A 94 -5.75 -20.26 -6.87
CA LYS A 94 -4.61 -21.01 -7.44
C LYS A 94 -3.26 -20.50 -6.94
N LYS A 95 -3.21 -19.26 -6.43
CA LYS A 95 -2.04 -18.62 -5.85
C LYS A 95 -2.46 -17.76 -4.65
N ASP A 96 -1.55 -17.58 -3.71
CA ASP A 96 -1.79 -16.69 -2.57
C ASP A 96 -1.51 -15.23 -2.92
N THR A 97 -0.55 -14.97 -3.81
CA THR A 97 -0.15 -13.62 -4.22
C THR A 97 0.40 -13.61 -5.65
N VAL A 98 0.39 -12.43 -6.26
CA VAL A 98 1.10 -12.14 -7.53
C VAL A 98 2.19 -11.09 -7.35
N ARG A 99 2.29 -10.49 -6.15
CA ARG A 99 3.29 -9.47 -5.83
C ARG A 99 3.80 -9.65 -4.40
N ASP A 100 5.12 -9.72 -4.24
CA ASP A 100 5.76 -9.77 -2.92
C ASP A 100 6.06 -8.38 -2.38
N VAL A 101 6.29 -7.41 -3.28
CA VAL A 101 6.69 -6.05 -2.95
C VAL A 101 5.68 -5.07 -3.51
N LEU A 102 5.33 -4.07 -2.70
CA LEU A 102 4.60 -2.89 -3.13
C LEU A 102 5.50 -1.67 -3.01
N TYR A 103 5.55 -0.87 -4.07
CA TYR A 103 6.24 0.42 -4.12
C TYR A 103 5.24 1.55 -4.26
N GLY A 104 5.37 2.60 -3.48
CA GLY A 104 4.47 3.75 -3.48
C GLY A 104 5.22 5.07 -3.62
N VAL A 105 4.63 5.98 -4.40
CA VAL A 105 5.15 7.31 -4.65
C VAL A 105 4.07 8.35 -4.42
N TYR A 106 4.42 9.46 -3.77
CA TYR A 106 3.65 10.68 -3.78
C TYR A 106 4.58 11.88 -3.92
N CYS A 107 4.45 12.61 -5.03
CA CYS A 107 5.24 13.81 -5.30
C CYS A 107 4.38 15.01 -5.78
N GLY A 108 3.08 14.97 -5.54
CA GLY A 108 2.16 16.06 -5.86
C GLY A 108 2.47 17.32 -5.04
N GLY A 109 2.92 18.39 -5.71
CA GLY A 109 3.30 19.64 -5.06
C GLY A 109 4.63 19.62 -4.30
N THR A 110 5.35 18.49 -4.28
CA THR A 110 6.64 18.35 -3.59
C THR A 110 7.55 17.38 -4.34
N LYS A 111 8.86 17.66 -4.39
CA LYS A 111 9.87 16.83 -5.07
C LYS A 111 11.13 16.79 -4.21
N PRO A 112 11.72 15.62 -4.05
CA PRO A 112 11.38 14.26 -4.50
C PRO A 112 10.06 13.73 -3.95
N GLY A 113 9.57 14.17 -2.81
CA GLY A 113 8.31 13.77 -2.20
C GLY A 113 8.47 12.57 -1.27
N MET A 114 7.46 11.71 -1.26
CA MET A 114 7.45 10.51 -0.42
C MET A 114 7.69 9.27 -1.27
N ARG A 115 8.45 8.32 -0.72
CA ARG A 115 8.63 6.98 -1.28
C ARG A 115 8.34 5.95 -0.19
N SER A 116 7.72 4.87 -0.57
CA SER A 116 7.43 3.76 0.34
C SER A 116 7.67 2.42 -0.34
N VAL A 117 8.12 1.46 0.44
CA VAL A 117 8.16 0.06 0.04
C VAL A 117 7.55 -0.79 1.15
N ARG A 118 6.78 -1.80 0.74
CA ARG A 118 6.22 -2.81 1.63
C ARG A 118 6.58 -4.21 1.15
N LYS A 119 7.06 -5.04 2.07
CA LYS A 119 7.30 -6.47 1.85
C LYS A 119 6.85 -7.25 3.08
N GLY A 120 5.89 -8.15 2.90
CA GLY A 120 5.27 -8.86 4.02
C GLY A 120 4.66 -7.88 5.03
N ASP A 121 5.07 -8.01 6.29
CA ASP A 121 4.61 -7.16 7.39
C ASP A 121 5.44 -5.88 7.55
N TRP A 122 6.51 -5.71 6.79
CA TRP A 122 7.39 -4.55 6.94
C TRP A 122 7.09 -3.48 5.92
N LYS A 123 7.10 -2.23 6.38
CA LYS A 123 6.90 -1.05 5.55
C LYS A 123 7.86 0.05 5.93
N LEU A 124 8.53 0.58 4.90
CA LEU A 124 9.40 1.74 4.97
C LEU A 124 8.74 2.90 4.26
N ILE A 125 8.74 4.08 4.88
CA ILE A 125 8.33 5.34 4.25
C ILE A 125 9.46 6.34 4.42
N LYS A 126 9.84 7.01 3.34
CA LYS A 126 10.76 8.14 3.33
C LYS A 126 10.05 9.41 2.90
N TYR A 127 10.21 10.45 3.67
CA TYR A 127 9.71 11.80 3.40
C TYR A 127 10.86 12.70 2.99
N ASP A 128 10.70 13.43 1.88
CA ASP A 128 11.52 14.57 1.49
C ASP A 128 10.58 15.63 0.91
N VAL A 129 9.93 16.35 1.80
CA VAL A 129 8.83 17.25 1.46
C VAL A 129 9.08 18.66 1.98
N ILE A 130 8.25 19.60 1.55
CA ILE A 130 8.34 21.03 1.89
C ILE A 130 9.76 21.55 1.58
N ASN A 131 10.19 21.38 0.32
CA ASN A 131 11.52 21.80 -0.16
C ASN A 131 12.69 21.27 0.72
N GLY A 132 12.55 20.05 1.22
CA GLY A 132 13.57 19.39 2.04
C GLY A 132 13.60 19.82 3.52
N THR A 133 12.66 20.64 3.96
CA THR A 133 12.56 21.03 5.39
C THR A 133 12.02 19.92 6.25
N VAL A 134 11.29 18.97 5.68
CA VAL A 134 10.81 17.76 6.36
C VAL A 134 11.41 16.54 5.68
N ARG A 135 12.39 15.93 6.37
CA ARG A 135 13.07 14.69 5.97
C ARG A 135 12.98 13.68 7.10
N GLU A 136 12.32 12.58 6.83
CA GLU A 136 12.11 11.54 7.84
C GLU A 136 12.10 10.15 7.21
N THR A 137 12.71 9.20 7.91
CA THR A 137 12.61 7.77 7.63
C THR A 137 11.71 7.14 8.67
N GLN A 138 10.69 6.42 8.24
CA GLN A 138 9.76 5.69 9.09
C GLN A 138 9.77 4.22 8.73
N LEU A 139 9.93 3.36 9.74
CA LEU A 139 9.87 1.91 9.60
C LEU A 139 8.80 1.35 10.52
N PHE A 140 7.92 0.53 9.95
CA PHE A 140 6.84 -0.13 10.67
C PHE A 140 6.83 -1.63 10.47
N ASN A 141 6.47 -2.37 11.53
CA ASN A 141 5.98 -3.72 11.43
C ASN A 141 4.44 -3.68 11.49
N LEU A 142 3.78 -3.92 10.37
CA LEU A 142 2.33 -3.81 10.24
C LEU A 142 1.56 -4.91 10.98
N LYS A 143 2.22 -6.04 11.33
CA LYS A 143 1.63 -7.06 12.19
C LYS A 143 1.42 -6.53 13.60
N ASP A 144 2.41 -5.81 14.13
CA ASP A 144 2.37 -5.26 15.47
C ASP A 144 1.72 -3.89 15.53
N ASN A 145 1.86 -3.11 14.47
CA ASN A 145 1.37 -1.75 14.34
C ASN A 145 0.62 -1.52 13.01
N PRO A 146 -0.55 -2.17 12.81
CA PRO A 146 -1.30 -2.11 11.56
C PRO A 146 -1.85 -0.72 11.23
N HIS A 147 -1.82 0.18 12.20
CA HIS A 147 -2.27 1.57 12.05
C HIS A 147 -1.12 2.56 11.93
N GLU A 148 0.13 2.06 11.89
CA GLU A 148 1.34 2.87 11.75
C GLU A 148 1.43 3.99 12.80
N TYR A 149 1.01 3.71 14.05
CA TYR A 149 1.05 4.70 15.13
C TYR A 149 2.48 5.22 15.33
N LEU A 150 2.56 6.53 15.50
CA LEU A 150 3.78 7.25 15.88
C LEU A 150 3.60 7.74 17.32
N LYS A 151 4.46 7.31 18.22
CA LYS A 151 4.35 7.64 19.65
C LYS A 151 4.27 9.15 19.91
N GLN A 152 5.02 9.92 19.14
CA GLN A 152 5.04 11.39 19.24
C GLN A 152 3.71 12.06 18.83
N ASN A 153 2.94 11.41 17.97
CA ASN A 153 1.66 11.93 17.50
C ASN A 153 0.48 11.56 18.40
N HIS A 154 0.76 10.91 19.54
CA HIS A 154 -0.23 10.56 20.56
C HIS A 154 -0.08 11.46 21.78
N ALA A 155 -0.23 12.77 21.58
CA ALA A 155 -0.34 13.73 22.68
C ALA A 155 -1.46 13.33 23.65
N SER A 156 -1.38 13.77 24.90
CA SER A 156 -2.36 13.43 25.94
C SER A 156 -3.79 13.76 25.53
N ALA A 157 -4.01 14.86 24.82
CA ALA A 157 -5.31 15.26 24.29
C ALA A 157 -5.85 14.25 23.26
N VAL A 158 -5.01 13.74 22.35
CA VAL A 158 -5.41 12.71 21.37
C VAL A 158 -5.75 11.40 22.08
N LYS A 159 -4.99 11.03 23.10
CA LYS A 159 -5.27 9.83 23.91
C LYS A 159 -6.59 9.92 24.66
N SER A 160 -6.91 11.10 25.22
CA SER A 160 -8.16 11.30 25.96
C SER A 160 -9.39 11.26 25.05
N GLN A 161 -9.28 11.78 23.83
CA GLN A 161 -10.38 11.81 22.86
C GLN A 161 -10.59 10.48 22.14
N SER A 162 -9.50 9.78 21.78
CA SER A 162 -9.57 8.55 20.98
C SER A 162 -9.56 7.27 21.81
N GLY A 163 -9.23 7.34 23.11
CA GLY A 163 -8.96 6.17 23.95
C GLY A 163 -7.73 5.35 23.50
N ALA A 164 -7.04 5.77 22.46
CA ALA A 164 -5.91 5.04 21.91
C ALA A 164 -4.70 5.08 22.85
N LYS A 165 -4.28 3.91 23.31
CA LYS A 165 -3.05 3.72 24.10
C LYS A 165 -2.07 2.88 23.26
N PRO A 166 -1.18 3.50 22.46
CA PRO A 166 -0.22 2.73 21.65
C PRO A 166 0.65 1.85 22.55
N LYS A 167 0.85 0.61 22.12
CA LYS A 167 1.80 -0.32 22.77
C LYS A 167 3.23 0.19 22.56
N PRO A 168 4.22 -0.25 23.35
CA PRO A 168 5.61 0.21 23.22
C PRO A 168 6.23 0.01 21.83
N ASN A 169 5.82 -1.03 21.10
CA ASN A 169 6.26 -1.34 19.74
C ASN A 169 5.45 -0.61 18.64
N GLN A 170 4.37 0.07 18.99
CA GLN A 170 3.56 0.86 18.07
C GLN A 170 4.14 2.27 17.90
N ARG A 171 5.29 2.33 17.26
CA ARG A 171 6.08 3.56 17.03
C ARG A 171 6.88 3.44 15.74
N ASN A 172 7.52 4.53 15.33
CA ASN A 172 8.55 4.48 14.28
C ASN A 172 9.76 3.68 14.78
N LEU A 173 10.13 2.62 14.06
CA LEU A 173 11.22 1.72 14.39
C LEU A 173 12.55 2.09 13.71
N ALA A 174 12.57 3.11 12.83
CA ALA A 174 13.75 3.45 12.05
C ALA A 174 14.97 3.86 12.90
N LYS A 175 14.74 4.38 14.10
CA LYS A 175 15.82 4.76 15.04
C LYS A 175 16.08 3.73 16.15
N ASP A 176 15.43 2.56 16.09
CA ASP A 176 15.64 1.50 17.08
C ASP A 176 16.82 0.61 16.65
N PRO A 177 17.91 0.54 17.42
CA PRO A 177 19.07 -0.29 17.07
C PRO A 177 18.73 -1.77 16.85
N LYS A 178 17.70 -2.28 17.51
CA LYS A 178 17.22 -3.67 17.33
C LYS A 178 16.69 -3.94 15.93
N HIS A 179 16.31 -2.92 15.20
CA HIS A 179 15.77 -3.01 13.85
C HIS A 179 16.71 -2.44 12.77
N ALA A 180 17.95 -2.10 13.12
CA ALA A 180 18.94 -1.54 12.17
C ALA A 180 19.16 -2.44 10.94
N GLY A 181 19.27 -3.76 11.14
CA GLY A 181 19.38 -4.72 10.04
C GLY A 181 18.16 -4.73 9.13
N LYS A 182 16.96 -4.67 9.71
CA LYS A 182 15.71 -4.60 8.94
C LYS A 182 15.57 -3.26 8.21
N LEU A 183 15.96 -2.17 8.82
CA LEU A 183 15.98 -0.87 8.16
C LEU A 183 16.87 -0.90 6.91
N LYS A 184 18.10 -1.39 7.05
CA LYS A 184 19.05 -1.52 5.92
C LYS A 184 18.49 -2.39 4.79
N GLU A 185 17.84 -3.52 5.13
CA GLU A 185 17.18 -4.39 4.15
C GLU A 185 16.07 -3.64 3.38
N MET A 186 15.21 -2.93 4.09
CA MET A 186 14.09 -2.20 3.50
C MET A 186 14.54 -0.97 2.70
N GLU A 187 15.62 -0.32 3.09
CA GLU A 187 16.23 0.77 2.32
C GLU A 187 16.85 0.25 1.01
N ALA A 188 17.57 -0.86 1.06
CA ALA A 188 18.09 -1.50 -0.14
C ALA A 188 16.96 -1.93 -1.09
N LEU A 189 15.87 -2.46 -0.54
CA LEU A 189 14.69 -2.82 -1.31
C LEU A 189 14.03 -1.58 -1.95
N LEU A 190 13.90 -0.47 -1.21
CA LEU A 190 13.38 0.78 -1.75
C LEU A 190 14.20 1.28 -2.94
N LEU A 191 15.52 1.29 -2.82
CA LEU A 191 16.42 1.71 -3.89
C LEU A 191 16.32 0.78 -5.12
N SER A 192 16.19 -0.52 -4.89
CA SER A 192 15.99 -1.50 -5.96
C SER A 192 14.69 -1.25 -6.73
N GLU A 193 13.58 -0.96 -6.03
CA GLU A 193 12.32 -0.64 -6.66
C GLU A 193 12.34 0.70 -7.39
N MET A 194 12.97 1.73 -6.82
CA MET A 194 13.19 3.01 -7.49
C MET A 194 13.94 2.84 -8.81
N LYS A 195 15.00 2.03 -8.80
CA LYS A 195 15.78 1.71 -10.00
C LYS A 195 14.95 0.90 -11.02
N ARG A 196 14.23 -0.12 -10.56
CA ARG A 196 13.41 -0.99 -11.41
C ARG A 196 12.29 -0.24 -12.14
N LEU A 197 11.74 0.79 -11.47
CA LEU A 197 10.63 1.61 -11.97
C LEU A 197 11.09 2.92 -12.60
N ASP A 198 12.41 3.10 -12.78
CA ASP A 198 13.01 4.31 -13.35
C ASP A 198 12.52 5.60 -12.68
N ASP A 199 12.46 5.60 -11.33
CA ASP A 199 12.06 6.79 -10.56
C ASP A 199 13.11 7.90 -10.75
N PRO A 200 12.75 9.06 -11.32
CA PRO A 200 13.71 10.10 -11.69
C PRO A 200 14.25 10.87 -10.50
N TYR A 201 13.65 10.72 -9.32
CA TYR A 201 14.01 11.50 -8.14
C TYR A 201 14.90 10.74 -7.18
N ARG A 202 15.72 11.50 -6.47
CA ARG A 202 16.66 11.06 -5.47
C ARG A 202 16.28 11.60 -4.11
N LEU A 203 16.28 10.74 -3.10
CA LEU A 203 16.11 11.13 -1.70
C LEU A 203 17.44 11.65 -1.14
N TRP A 204 17.39 12.42 -0.06
CA TRP A 204 18.52 13.14 0.55
C TRP A 204 19.67 12.24 1.04
N ASP A 205 19.36 11.00 1.39
CA ASP A 205 20.27 10.04 2.00
C ASP A 205 20.76 8.95 1.02
N GLN A 206 20.55 9.17 -0.26
CA GLN A 206 21.11 8.32 -1.30
C GLN A 206 22.52 8.81 -1.69
N GLU A 207 23.47 7.87 -1.88
CA GLU A 207 24.81 8.19 -2.34
C GLU A 207 24.81 8.96 -3.65
N ALA A 208 25.79 9.88 -3.81
CA ALA A 208 25.98 10.57 -5.06
C ALA A 208 26.38 9.55 -6.15
N LYS A 209 25.72 9.64 -7.33
CA LYS A 209 26.15 8.86 -8.49
C LYS A 209 27.46 9.41 -9.00
#